data_087ebf419bac3478193bec415d73b03f
#
_entry.id   087ebf419bac3478193bec415d73b03f
#
_cell.length_a   1.000
_cell.length_b   1.000
_cell.length_c   1.000
_cell.angle_alpha   90.00
_cell.angle_beta   90.00
_cell.angle_gamma   90.00
#
_symmetry.space_group_name_H-M   'P 1'
#
loop_
_entity.id
_entity.type
_entity.pdbx_description
1 polymer ?
#
loop_
_entity_poly.entity_id
_entity_poly.type
_entity_poly.pdbx_seq_one_letter_code
_entity_poly.pdbx_strand_id
1 'polypeptide(L)'
;MAVGQKAVFLDRDGVLDVDTGYISRPEQVQWVPGAKTALARLHKLGYAVFVVTNQSGIARGYYTVEDMKVLHAFMAKEIEKAGGQITHFYYCPHHPTKGTVKELVHPCSCRKPQPGMI
;
A
#
# COMPACT_ATOMS: atom_id res chain seq x y z
N MET A 1 11.99 -14.26 -1.70
CA MET A 1 11.46 -14.48 -3.06
C MET A 1 12.33 -15.53 -3.76
N ALA A 2 11.73 -16.49 -4.43
CA ALA A 2 12.48 -17.53 -5.13
C ALA A 2 13.22 -16.96 -6.34
N VAL A 3 14.41 -17.55 -6.66
CA VAL A 3 15.17 -17.17 -7.84
C VAL A 3 14.32 -17.43 -9.09
N GLY A 4 14.26 -16.45 -10.00
CA GLY A 4 13.49 -16.54 -11.24
C GLY A 4 12.02 -16.18 -11.09
N GLN A 5 11.51 -15.91 -9.89
CA GLN A 5 10.15 -15.47 -9.71
C GLN A 5 10.01 -14.02 -10.19
N LYS A 6 8.97 -13.76 -11.01
CA LYS A 6 8.63 -12.42 -11.45
C LYS A 6 7.91 -11.66 -10.35
N ALA A 7 8.16 -10.36 -10.24
CA ALA A 7 7.57 -9.50 -9.23
C ALA A 7 7.05 -8.21 -9.84
N VAL A 8 5.95 -7.70 -9.29
CA VAL A 8 5.36 -6.41 -9.65
C VAL A 8 5.27 -5.56 -8.39
N PHE A 9 5.70 -4.31 -8.49
CA PHE A 9 5.60 -3.33 -7.42
C PHE A 9 4.56 -2.30 -7.81
N LEU A 10 3.52 -2.17 -7.00
CA LEU A 10 2.39 -1.28 -7.29
C LEU A 10 2.21 -0.27 -6.16
N ASP A 11 1.80 0.95 -6.52
CA ASP A 11 1.30 1.90 -5.54
C ASP A 11 -0.09 1.44 -5.06
N ARG A 12 -0.51 1.89 -3.89
CA ARG A 12 -1.85 1.62 -3.35
C ARG A 12 -2.86 2.63 -3.86
N ASP A 13 -2.72 3.88 -3.39
CA ASP A 13 -3.70 4.93 -3.67
C ASP A 13 -3.56 5.41 -5.12
N GLY A 14 -4.67 5.40 -5.85
CA GLY A 14 -4.70 5.74 -7.26
C GLY A 14 -4.44 4.56 -8.21
N VAL A 15 -4.00 3.41 -7.70
CA VAL A 15 -3.75 2.20 -8.49
C VAL A 15 -4.69 1.06 -8.09
N LEU A 16 -4.74 0.73 -6.81
CA LEU A 16 -5.65 -0.29 -6.27
C LEU A 16 -6.97 0.31 -5.84
N ASP A 17 -6.92 1.42 -5.14
CA ASP A 17 -8.08 2.16 -4.67
C ASP A 17 -8.11 3.56 -5.28
N VAL A 18 -9.32 4.12 -5.38
CA VAL A 18 -9.49 5.51 -5.79
C VAL A 18 -8.95 6.41 -4.68
N ASP A 19 -8.03 7.30 -5.04
CA ASP A 19 -7.40 8.22 -4.07
C ASP A 19 -8.35 9.38 -3.77
N THR A 20 -9.06 9.26 -2.65
CA THR A 20 -9.95 10.31 -2.14
C THR A 20 -9.32 11.12 -1.00
N GLY A 21 -8.04 10.91 -0.72
CA GLY A 21 -7.28 11.58 0.32
C GLY A 21 -7.25 10.81 1.65
N TYR A 22 -6.07 10.42 2.07
CA TYR A 22 -5.80 9.81 3.38
C TYR A 22 -6.75 8.67 3.77
N ILE A 23 -6.95 7.70 2.87
CA ILE A 23 -7.79 6.53 3.14
C ILE A 23 -7.15 5.70 4.26
N SER A 24 -7.92 5.47 5.33
CA SER A 24 -7.42 4.80 6.55
C SER A 24 -8.36 3.73 7.09
N ARG A 25 -9.59 3.61 6.57
CA ARG A 25 -10.59 2.65 7.05
C ARG A 25 -11.17 1.84 5.92
N PRO A 26 -11.53 0.56 6.18
CA PRO A 26 -12.10 -0.31 5.14
C PRO A 26 -13.30 0.27 4.40
N GLU A 27 -14.20 0.95 5.10
CA GLU A 27 -15.40 1.55 4.51
C GLU A 27 -15.12 2.70 3.55
N GLN A 28 -13.90 3.25 3.56
CA GLN A 28 -13.50 4.31 2.65
C GLN A 28 -12.95 3.79 1.32
N VAL A 29 -12.68 2.48 1.22
CA VAL A 29 -12.05 1.90 0.04
C VAL A 29 -13.03 1.88 -1.13
N GLN A 30 -12.63 2.51 -2.22
CA GLN A 30 -13.29 2.41 -3.52
C GLN A 30 -12.29 1.81 -4.47
N TRP A 31 -12.52 0.58 -4.91
CA TRP A 31 -11.58 -0.11 -5.78
C TRP A 31 -11.52 0.54 -7.17
N VAL A 32 -10.32 0.69 -7.69
CA VAL A 32 -10.14 1.10 -9.09
C VAL A 32 -10.74 0.00 -9.98
N PRO A 33 -11.60 0.36 -10.96
CA PRO A 33 -12.19 -0.64 -11.84
C PRO A 33 -11.11 -1.52 -12.50
N GLY A 34 -11.28 -2.83 -12.40
CA GLY A 34 -10.35 -3.79 -12.97
C GLY A 34 -9.13 -4.13 -12.09
N ALA A 35 -8.92 -3.43 -10.99
CA ALA A 35 -7.74 -3.68 -10.13
C ALA A 35 -7.73 -5.11 -9.57
N LYS A 36 -8.84 -5.55 -9.00
CA LYS A 36 -8.92 -6.92 -8.45
C LYS A 36 -8.75 -7.99 -9.53
N THR A 37 -9.34 -7.78 -10.69
CA THR A 37 -9.23 -8.68 -11.83
C THR A 37 -7.79 -8.77 -12.33
N ALA A 38 -7.11 -7.64 -12.42
CA ALA A 38 -5.70 -7.58 -12.81
C ALA A 38 -4.81 -8.32 -11.82
N LEU A 39 -5.06 -8.17 -10.52
CA LEU A 39 -4.31 -8.86 -9.48
C LEU A 39 -4.54 -10.37 -9.52
N ALA A 40 -5.77 -10.80 -9.78
CA ALA A 40 -6.08 -12.22 -9.96
C ALA A 40 -5.31 -12.80 -11.15
N ARG A 41 -5.22 -12.04 -12.25
CA ARG A 41 -4.48 -12.46 -13.43
C ARG A 41 -2.98 -12.54 -13.17
N LEU A 42 -2.41 -11.57 -12.47
CA LEU A 42 -1.01 -11.59 -12.08
C LEU A 42 -0.67 -12.80 -11.22
N HIS A 43 -1.53 -13.11 -10.25
CA HIS A 43 -1.36 -14.29 -9.40
C HIS A 43 -1.37 -15.58 -10.22
N LYS A 44 -2.33 -15.71 -11.13
CA LYS A 44 -2.44 -16.87 -12.02
C LYS A 44 -1.20 -17.03 -12.90
N LEU A 45 -0.58 -15.93 -13.31
CA LEU A 45 0.63 -15.93 -14.13
C LEU A 45 1.92 -16.14 -13.31
N GLY A 46 1.82 -16.30 -11.99
CA GLY A 46 2.96 -16.58 -11.12
C GLY A 46 3.73 -15.36 -10.66
N TYR A 47 3.18 -14.14 -10.77
CA TYR A 47 3.82 -12.94 -10.28
C TYR A 47 3.64 -12.79 -8.76
N ALA A 48 4.71 -12.45 -8.06
CA ALA A 48 4.61 -11.92 -6.71
C ALA A 48 4.24 -10.43 -6.81
N VAL A 49 3.27 -9.98 -6.00
CA VAL A 49 2.81 -8.59 -6.02
C VAL A 49 3.16 -7.92 -4.70
N PHE A 50 3.88 -6.82 -4.79
CA PHE A 50 4.24 -5.99 -3.64
C PHE A 50 3.60 -4.62 -3.79
N VAL A 51 3.00 -4.12 -2.72
CA VAL A 51 2.48 -2.75 -2.67
C VAL A 51 3.51 -1.89 -1.97
N VAL A 52 3.86 -0.76 -2.59
CA VAL A 52 4.78 0.24 -2.02
C VAL A 52 4.06 1.57 -1.96
N THR A 53 3.80 2.07 -0.76
CA THR A 53 2.92 3.22 -0.58
C THR A 53 3.48 4.24 0.41
N ASN A 54 3.42 5.53 0.06
CA ASN A 54 3.66 6.62 0.99
C ASN A 54 2.40 6.82 1.82
N GLN A 55 2.53 6.78 3.15
CA GLN A 55 1.43 6.94 4.10
C GLN A 55 1.73 8.06 5.09
N SER A 56 1.96 9.26 4.57
CA SER A 56 2.30 10.44 5.37
C SER A 56 1.17 10.92 6.28
N GLY A 57 -0.06 10.43 6.07
CA GLY A 57 -1.17 10.68 6.99
C GLY A 57 -0.87 10.21 8.41
N ILE A 58 -0.01 9.23 8.57
CA ILE A 58 0.45 8.75 9.88
C ILE A 58 1.28 9.84 10.58
N ALA A 59 2.25 10.43 9.86
CA ALA A 59 3.05 11.55 10.39
C ALA A 59 2.18 12.76 10.70
N ARG A 60 1.13 12.99 9.93
CA ARG A 60 0.19 14.09 10.14
C ARG A 60 -0.77 13.84 11.30
N GLY A 61 -0.80 12.64 11.86
CA GLY A 61 -1.69 12.30 12.96
C GLY A 61 -3.13 11.99 12.53
N TYR A 62 -3.38 11.76 11.25
CA TYR A 62 -4.73 11.50 10.75
C TYR A 62 -5.19 10.08 11.03
N TYR A 63 -4.26 9.15 11.14
CA TYR A 63 -4.51 7.75 11.50
C TYR A 63 -3.20 7.12 11.97
N THR A 64 -3.30 5.94 12.57
CA THR A 64 -2.13 5.24 13.13
C THR A 64 -1.62 4.14 12.20
N VAL A 65 -0.45 3.61 12.51
CA VAL A 65 0.09 2.41 11.82
C VAL A 65 -0.87 1.23 11.98
N GLU A 66 -1.46 1.07 13.15
CA GLU A 66 -2.44 0.00 13.42
C GLU A 66 -3.67 0.14 12.54
N ASP A 67 -4.20 1.35 12.38
CA ASP A 67 -5.32 1.63 11.48
C ASP A 67 -4.97 1.20 10.04
N MET A 68 -3.77 1.58 9.59
CA MET A 68 -3.29 1.22 8.25
C MET A 68 -3.17 -0.29 8.09
N LYS A 69 -2.65 -1.00 9.10
CA LYS A 69 -2.52 -2.46 9.05
C LYS A 69 -3.87 -3.16 8.96
N VAL A 70 -4.88 -2.67 9.68
CA VAL A 70 -6.24 -3.19 9.59
C VAL A 70 -6.79 -2.99 8.18
N LEU A 71 -6.56 -1.82 7.59
CA LEU A 71 -6.96 -1.53 6.22
C LEU A 71 -6.27 -2.46 5.23
N HIS A 72 -4.96 -2.65 5.34
CA HIS A 72 -4.21 -3.53 4.45
C HIS A 72 -4.65 -4.98 4.58
N ALA A 73 -4.95 -5.45 5.79
CA ALA A 73 -5.49 -6.79 6.00
C ALA A 73 -6.84 -6.97 5.32
N PHE A 74 -7.73 -5.96 5.40
CA PHE A 74 -9.01 -5.95 4.69
C PHE A 74 -8.80 -6.01 3.18
N MET A 75 -7.91 -5.18 2.64
CA MET A 75 -7.64 -5.14 1.21
C MET A 75 -7.06 -6.46 0.70
N ALA A 76 -6.11 -7.04 1.44
CA ALA A 76 -5.52 -8.34 1.10
C ALA A 76 -6.59 -9.43 1.03
N LYS A 77 -7.50 -9.44 1.99
CA LYS A 77 -8.58 -10.43 2.05
C LYS A 77 -9.55 -10.29 0.88
N GLU A 78 -9.91 -9.06 0.53
CA GLU A 78 -10.79 -8.80 -0.62
C GLU A 78 -10.13 -9.21 -1.94
N ILE A 79 -8.83 -8.98 -2.06
CA ILE A 79 -8.04 -9.38 -3.22
C ILE A 79 -7.99 -10.91 -3.31
N GLU A 80 -7.78 -11.60 -2.19
CA GLU A 80 -7.78 -13.07 -2.15
C GLU A 80 -9.13 -13.66 -2.56
N LYS A 81 -10.24 -13.07 -2.13
CA LYS A 81 -11.58 -13.47 -2.55
C LYS A 81 -11.77 -13.37 -4.06
N ALA A 82 -11.09 -12.43 -4.70
CA ALA A 82 -11.16 -12.23 -6.15
C ALA A 82 -10.16 -13.11 -6.92
N GLY A 83 -9.35 -13.92 -6.21
CA GLY A 83 -8.36 -14.81 -6.82
C GLY A 83 -6.95 -14.23 -6.93
N GLY A 84 -6.70 -13.05 -6.38
CA GLY A 84 -5.38 -12.44 -6.34
C GLY A 84 -4.66 -12.69 -5.02
N GLN A 85 -3.47 -12.12 -4.90
CA GLN A 85 -2.69 -12.17 -3.68
C GLN A 85 -1.71 -11.02 -3.64
N ILE A 86 -1.57 -10.38 -2.47
CA ILE A 86 -0.50 -9.42 -2.19
C ILE A 86 0.52 -10.13 -1.31
N THR A 87 1.77 -10.15 -1.76
CA THR A 87 2.85 -10.78 -1.00
C THR A 87 3.20 -9.95 0.22
N HIS A 88 3.30 -8.63 0.06
CA HIS A 88 3.60 -7.74 1.18
C HIS A 88 3.22 -6.30 0.84
N PHE A 89 2.81 -5.54 1.86
CA PHE A 89 2.62 -4.10 1.80
C PHE A 89 3.80 -3.43 2.47
N TYR A 90 4.57 -2.64 1.70
CA TYR A 90 5.61 -1.76 2.23
C TYR A 90 5.06 -0.35 2.32
N TYR A 91 5.30 0.33 3.42
CA TYR A 91 4.81 1.69 3.62
C TYR A 91 5.89 2.60 4.17
N CYS A 92 5.72 3.90 3.93
CA CYS A 92 6.54 4.94 4.54
C CYS A 92 5.61 5.88 5.31
N PRO A 93 5.71 5.94 6.65
CA PRO A 93 4.84 6.76 7.48
C PRO A 93 5.30 8.20 7.62
N HIS A 94 6.46 8.54 7.07
CA HIS A 94 7.12 9.83 7.30
C HIS A 94 6.62 10.92 6.37
N HIS A 95 6.75 12.17 6.82
CA HIS A 95 6.68 13.36 5.99
C HIS A 95 7.94 14.17 6.21
N PRO A 96 8.57 14.74 5.17
CA PRO A 96 9.85 15.43 5.34
C PRO A 96 9.76 16.71 6.17
N THR A 97 8.63 17.41 6.19
CA THR A 97 8.51 18.72 6.83
C THR A 97 7.24 18.94 7.64
N LYS A 98 6.15 18.19 7.41
CA LYS A 98 4.83 18.47 7.98
C LYS A 98 4.27 17.30 8.75
N GLY A 99 3.65 17.56 9.88
CA GLY A 99 2.92 16.57 10.66
C GLY A 99 2.91 16.88 12.15
N THR A 100 2.03 16.19 12.88
CA THR A 100 1.87 16.33 14.35
C THR A 100 2.61 15.25 15.13
N VAL A 101 2.94 14.14 14.49
CA VAL A 101 3.74 13.06 15.10
C VAL A 101 5.21 13.37 14.81
N LYS A 102 5.85 14.11 15.72
CA LYS A 102 7.16 14.72 15.47
C LYS A 102 8.25 13.73 15.08
N GLU A 103 8.28 12.57 15.69
CA GLU A 103 9.28 11.53 15.40
C GLU A 103 9.17 10.97 13.96
N LEU A 104 8.07 11.21 13.27
CA LEU A 104 7.84 10.80 11.89
C LEU A 104 7.98 11.96 10.88
N VAL A 105 8.28 13.18 11.38
CA VAL A 105 8.44 14.35 10.53
C VAL A 105 9.92 14.60 10.30
N HIS A 106 10.46 13.97 9.29
CA HIS A 106 11.85 14.13 8.87
C HIS A 106 12.06 13.52 7.49
N PRO A 107 13.09 13.93 6.74
CA PRO A 107 13.47 13.24 5.52
C PRO A 107 13.84 11.77 5.83
N CYS A 108 13.51 10.86 4.94
CA CYS A 108 13.79 9.43 5.10
C CYS A 108 14.13 8.79 3.76
N SER A 109 14.68 7.58 3.81
CA SER A 109 14.99 6.80 2.61
C SER A 109 13.80 5.98 2.09
N CYS A 110 12.75 5.80 2.91
CA CYS A 110 11.60 4.98 2.53
C CYS A 110 10.54 5.72 1.71
N ARG A 111 10.47 7.07 1.81
CA ARG A 111 9.47 7.83 1.07
C ARG A 111 9.81 7.89 -0.40
N LYS A 112 8.87 7.45 -1.26
CA LYS A 112 9.05 7.58 -2.71
C LYS A 112 9.25 9.05 -3.10
N PRO A 113 10.16 9.40 -4.00
CA PRO A 113 10.90 8.52 -4.91
C PRO A 113 12.14 7.82 -4.32
N GLN A 114 12.41 7.93 -3.03
CA GLN A 114 13.53 7.22 -2.43
C GLN A 114 13.28 5.71 -2.42
N PRO A 115 14.32 4.86 -2.57
CA PRO A 115 14.14 3.43 -2.77
C PRO A 115 14.08 2.58 -1.49
N GLY A 116 13.94 3.18 -0.32
CA GLY A 116 14.04 2.46 0.96
C GLY A 116 13.01 1.37 1.18
N MET A 117 11.86 1.40 0.47
CA MET A 117 10.84 0.34 0.55
C MET A 117 11.09 -0.84 -0.40
N ILE A 118 12.00 -0.69 -1.34
CA ILE A 118 12.23 -1.69 -2.39
C ILE A 118 13.45 -2.60 -2.10
#